data_10a53dfcb22664485f1fe30fa82cf0c8
#
_entry.id   10a53dfcb22664485f1fe30fa82cf0c8
#
_cell.length_a   1.000
_cell.length_b   1.000
_cell.length_c   1.000
_cell.angle_alpha   90.00
_cell.angle_beta   90.00
_cell.angle_gamma   90.00
#
_symmetry.space_group_name_H-M   'P 1'
#
loop_
_entity.id
_entity.type
_entity.pdbx_description
1 polymer ?
#
loop_
_entity_poly.entity_id
_entity_poly.type
_entity_poly.pdbx_seq_one_letter_code
_entity_poly.pdbx_strand_id
1 'polypeptide(L)'
;MSDDQTRVQDFFGVRAAGWDARFPDDGPAYAAAVGALGLRPGDAVLDAGCGTGRALPALRASVGPRGTVLGADLTARMLTEAARAGRDADGFLLLADVARLPVRDGALTAVFGAGLVSHLARPAEGLRELGRVVAPGGRLALFHPVGRAALAARHGRVLGPDDLRARPVLEPLLERAGWRMTSYADEPDRYLVLAVRTSPAGG
;
A
#
# COMPACT_ATOMS: atom_id res chain seq x y z
N MET A 1 -14.89 -15.59 -2.89
CA MET A 1 -13.94 -15.18 -1.84
C MET A 1 -13.12 -16.41 -1.51
N SER A 2 -11.79 -16.32 -1.47
CA SER A 2 -10.92 -17.46 -1.12
C SER A 2 -10.78 -17.55 0.41
N ASP A 3 -10.40 -18.73 0.93
CA ASP A 3 -10.15 -18.94 2.38
C ASP A 3 -9.11 -17.94 2.92
N ASP A 4 -8.10 -17.60 2.12
CA ASP A 4 -7.07 -16.62 2.51
C ASP A 4 -7.62 -15.21 2.63
N GLN A 5 -8.53 -14.79 1.74
CA GLN A 5 -9.21 -13.49 1.85
C GLN A 5 -10.05 -13.41 3.11
N THR A 6 -10.77 -14.48 3.44
CA THR A 6 -11.58 -14.56 4.67
C THR A 6 -10.69 -14.43 5.91
N ARG A 7 -9.55 -15.13 5.95
CA ARG A 7 -8.58 -15.03 7.06
C ARG A 7 -8.04 -13.60 7.24
N VAL A 8 -7.71 -12.92 6.15
CA VAL A 8 -7.25 -11.51 6.17
C VAL A 8 -8.37 -10.61 6.73
N GLN A 9 -9.60 -10.73 6.23
CA GLN A 9 -10.74 -9.96 6.72
C GLN A 9 -11.01 -10.19 8.22
N ASP A 10 -10.98 -11.43 8.68
CA ASP A 10 -11.19 -11.78 10.09
C ASP A 10 -10.07 -11.21 10.96
N PHE A 11 -8.81 -11.37 10.54
CA PHE A 11 -7.66 -10.86 11.28
C PHE A 11 -7.73 -9.35 11.50
N PHE A 12 -8.01 -8.59 10.45
CA PHE A 12 -8.10 -7.14 10.52
C PHE A 12 -9.43 -6.66 11.11
N GLY A 13 -10.53 -7.35 10.81
CA GLY A 13 -11.86 -6.98 11.26
C GLY A 13 -12.02 -6.92 12.76
N VAL A 14 -11.48 -7.90 13.50
CA VAL A 14 -11.53 -7.92 14.97
C VAL A 14 -10.59 -6.89 15.62
N ARG A 15 -9.65 -6.34 14.88
CA ARG A 15 -8.65 -5.38 15.36
C ARG A 15 -8.94 -3.94 14.96
N ALA A 16 -9.89 -3.72 14.06
CA ALA A 16 -10.14 -2.42 13.44
C ALA A 16 -10.42 -1.31 14.45
N ALA A 17 -11.33 -1.53 15.41
CA ALA A 17 -11.77 -0.54 16.39
C ALA A 17 -10.66 0.01 17.33
N GLY A 18 -9.55 -0.70 17.48
CA GLY A 18 -8.42 -0.26 18.30
C GLY A 18 -7.13 -0.09 17.49
N TRP A 19 -7.22 -0.06 16.16
CA TRP A 19 -6.04 -0.10 15.30
C TRP A 19 -5.14 1.12 15.49
N ASP A 20 -5.70 2.30 15.38
CA ASP A 20 -4.94 3.56 15.46
C ASP A 20 -4.34 3.81 16.85
N ALA A 21 -5.05 3.41 17.90
CA ALA A 21 -4.56 3.54 19.28
C ALA A 21 -3.29 2.69 19.56
N ARG A 22 -3.02 1.68 18.75
CA ARG A 22 -1.81 0.85 18.87
C ARG A 22 -0.57 1.48 18.27
N PHE A 23 -0.75 2.48 17.40
CA PHE A 23 0.30 3.09 16.58
C PHE A 23 0.17 4.61 16.53
N PRO A 24 0.10 5.31 17.68
CA PRO A 24 -0.25 6.74 17.72
C PRO A 24 0.79 7.63 17.01
N ASP A 25 2.05 7.22 17.00
CA ASP A 25 3.19 8.07 16.60
C ASP A 25 3.66 7.85 15.15
N ASP A 26 3.00 7.00 14.37
CA ASP A 26 3.46 6.68 13.01
C ASP A 26 3.17 7.78 11.96
N GLY A 27 2.39 8.80 12.29
CA GLY A 27 1.99 9.86 11.34
C GLY A 27 3.16 10.50 10.57
N PRO A 28 4.24 10.93 11.23
CA PRO A 28 5.42 11.49 10.55
C PRO A 28 6.09 10.51 9.59
N ALA A 29 6.14 9.21 9.93
CA ALA A 29 6.71 8.17 9.08
C ALA A 29 5.87 7.96 7.80
N TYR A 30 4.54 7.97 7.92
CA TYR A 30 3.63 7.96 6.77
C TYR A 30 3.83 9.18 5.88
N ALA A 31 3.89 10.38 6.45
CA ALA A 31 4.10 11.61 5.69
C ALA A 31 5.42 11.59 4.93
N ALA A 32 6.51 11.12 5.56
CA ALA A 32 7.80 10.98 4.92
C ALA A 32 7.78 9.97 3.76
N ALA A 33 7.12 8.81 3.94
CA ALA A 33 7.01 7.80 2.90
C ALA A 33 6.15 8.27 1.72
N VAL A 34 5.05 8.98 1.98
CA VAL A 34 4.24 9.64 0.95
C VAL A 34 5.04 10.71 0.21
N GLY A 35 5.84 11.51 0.93
CA GLY A 35 6.74 12.48 0.31
C GLY A 35 7.75 11.85 -0.65
N ALA A 36 8.32 10.69 -0.28
CA ALA A 36 9.24 9.94 -1.13
C ALA A 36 8.60 9.38 -2.41
N LEU A 37 7.29 9.18 -2.43
CA LEU A 37 6.54 8.79 -3.63
C LEU A 37 6.56 9.90 -4.70
N GLY A 38 6.80 11.15 -4.32
CA GLY A 38 7.01 12.28 -5.23
C GLY A 38 5.76 12.69 -5.99
N LEU A 39 4.59 12.65 -5.36
CA LEU A 39 3.32 13.06 -5.93
C LEU A 39 3.33 14.55 -6.31
N ARG A 40 2.51 14.91 -7.27
CA ARG A 40 2.33 16.29 -7.76
C ARG A 40 0.88 16.73 -7.58
N PRO A 41 0.63 18.04 -7.43
CA PRO A 41 -0.73 18.56 -7.46
C PRO A 41 -1.49 18.13 -8.72
N GLY A 42 -2.68 17.54 -8.51
CA GLY A 42 -3.51 16.99 -9.59
C GLY A 42 -3.31 15.50 -9.87
N ASP A 43 -2.33 14.84 -9.27
CA ASP A 43 -2.13 13.37 -9.39
C ASP A 43 -3.36 12.60 -8.88
N ALA A 44 -3.56 11.40 -9.46
CA ALA A 44 -4.53 10.43 -8.99
C ALA A 44 -3.78 9.27 -8.30
N VAL A 45 -4.03 9.07 -7.01
CA VAL A 45 -3.30 8.09 -6.19
C VAL A 45 -4.24 7.12 -5.49
N LEU A 46 -3.82 5.87 -5.40
CA LEU A 46 -4.47 4.82 -4.62
C LEU A 46 -3.66 4.52 -3.37
N ASP A 47 -4.30 4.52 -2.20
CA ASP A 47 -3.82 3.84 -0.99
C ASP A 47 -4.36 2.41 -1.01
N ALA A 48 -3.52 1.45 -1.37
CA ALA A 48 -3.88 0.05 -1.52
C ALA A 48 -3.73 -0.69 -0.19
N GLY A 49 -4.82 -1.30 0.29
CA GLY A 49 -4.87 -1.83 1.65
C GLY A 49 -4.85 -0.70 2.68
N CYS A 50 -5.68 0.33 2.47
CA CYS A 50 -5.61 1.57 3.24
C CYS A 50 -5.94 1.39 4.75
N GLY A 51 -6.57 0.29 5.13
CA GLY A 51 -6.97 0.02 6.50
C GLY A 51 -7.86 1.14 7.06
N THR A 52 -7.44 1.72 8.17
CA THR A 52 -8.10 2.88 8.78
C THR A 52 -7.79 4.20 8.07
N GLY A 53 -7.09 4.20 6.92
CA GLY A 53 -6.84 5.37 6.08
C GLY A 53 -5.72 6.32 6.58
N ARG A 54 -4.73 5.81 7.28
CA ARG A 54 -3.66 6.62 7.92
C ARG A 54 -2.80 7.40 6.93
N ALA A 55 -2.67 6.94 5.68
CA ALA A 55 -1.95 7.66 4.63
C ALA A 55 -2.79 8.75 3.95
N LEU A 56 -4.13 8.66 4.00
CA LEU A 56 -5.02 9.53 3.22
C LEU A 56 -4.79 11.04 3.44
N PRO A 57 -4.61 11.54 4.67
CA PRO A 57 -4.34 12.96 4.88
C PRO A 57 -3.05 13.44 4.19
N ALA A 58 -1.97 12.66 4.28
CA ALA A 58 -0.69 13.00 3.64
C ALA A 58 -0.76 12.90 2.11
N LEU A 59 -1.48 11.91 1.58
CA LEU A 59 -1.76 11.78 0.14
C LEU A 59 -2.57 12.96 -0.37
N ARG A 60 -3.65 13.35 0.34
CA ARG A 60 -4.48 14.52 0.00
C ARG A 60 -3.66 15.80 0.01
N ALA A 61 -2.85 16.02 1.03
CA ALA A 61 -1.96 17.18 1.10
C ALA A 61 -1.00 17.25 -0.10
N SER A 62 -0.48 16.10 -0.56
CA SER A 62 0.47 16.01 -1.67
C SER A 62 -0.17 16.27 -3.04
N VAL A 63 -1.36 15.71 -3.29
CA VAL A 63 -2.04 15.87 -4.59
C VAL A 63 -2.91 17.13 -4.67
N GLY A 64 -3.20 17.75 -3.52
CA GLY A 64 -3.99 19.00 -3.44
C GLY A 64 -5.47 18.81 -3.84
N PRO A 65 -6.25 19.90 -3.87
CA PRO A 65 -7.71 19.82 -4.03
C PRO A 65 -8.16 19.33 -5.42
N ARG A 66 -7.30 19.43 -6.44
CA ARG A 66 -7.60 18.96 -7.81
C ARG A 66 -7.16 17.52 -8.06
N GLY A 67 -6.39 16.92 -7.13
CA GLY A 67 -5.99 15.53 -7.21
C GLY A 67 -7.08 14.57 -6.76
N THR A 68 -6.92 13.31 -7.09
CA THR A 68 -7.81 12.23 -6.65
C THR A 68 -7.07 11.31 -5.68
N VAL A 69 -7.68 11.03 -4.53
CA VAL A 69 -7.21 10.04 -3.57
C VAL A 69 -8.26 8.96 -3.43
N LEU A 70 -7.87 7.70 -3.65
CA LEU A 70 -8.69 6.52 -3.42
C LEU A 70 -8.06 5.71 -2.29
N GLY A 71 -8.84 5.27 -1.31
CA GLY A 71 -8.43 4.30 -0.30
C GLY A 71 -9.19 3.00 -0.51
N ALA A 72 -8.50 1.92 -0.90
CA ALA A 72 -9.12 0.62 -1.07
C ALA A 72 -8.69 -0.36 0.03
N ASP A 73 -9.66 -1.04 0.63
CA ASP A 73 -9.40 -2.13 1.59
C ASP A 73 -10.40 -3.26 1.42
N LEU A 74 -9.97 -4.49 1.69
CA LEU A 74 -10.82 -5.68 1.63
C LEU A 74 -11.76 -5.77 2.84
N THR A 75 -11.43 -5.08 3.96
CA THR A 75 -12.07 -5.21 5.26
C THR A 75 -13.02 -4.05 5.53
N ALA A 76 -14.33 -4.27 5.41
CA ALA A 76 -15.34 -3.22 5.61
C ALA A 76 -15.22 -2.51 6.98
N ARG A 77 -14.86 -3.24 8.06
CA ARG A 77 -14.67 -2.65 9.39
C ARG A 77 -13.50 -1.66 9.43
N MET A 78 -12.44 -1.87 8.67
CA MET A 78 -11.33 -0.92 8.55
C MET A 78 -11.80 0.38 7.92
N LEU A 79 -12.57 0.31 6.84
CA LEU A 79 -13.14 1.47 6.16
C LEU A 79 -14.15 2.22 7.06
N THR A 80 -14.91 1.49 7.87
CA THR A 80 -15.80 2.11 8.88
C THR A 80 -15.00 2.94 9.88
N GLU A 81 -13.87 2.44 10.37
CA GLU A 81 -13.00 3.20 11.29
C GLU A 81 -12.31 4.37 10.57
N ALA A 82 -11.93 4.22 9.30
CA ALA A 82 -11.41 5.33 8.49
C ALA A 82 -12.43 6.48 8.40
N ALA A 83 -13.70 6.17 8.10
CA ALA A 83 -14.78 7.16 8.05
C ALA A 83 -15.05 7.79 9.43
N ARG A 84 -15.07 6.98 10.51
CA ARG A 84 -15.22 7.50 11.89
C ARG A 84 -14.09 8.46 12.29
N ALA A 85 -12.90 8.25 11.77
CA ALA A 85 -11.74 9.13 11.96
C ALA A 85 -11.77 10.37 11.03
N GLY A 86 -12.82 10.55 10.21
CA GLY A 86 -12.99 11.67 9.28
C GLY A 86 -12.10 11.60 8.03
N ARG A 87 -11.47 10.46 7.76
CA ARG A 87 -10.51 10.30 6.66
C ARG A 87 -11.16 10.13 5.28
N ASP A 88 -12.47 9.93 5.24
CA ASP A 88 -13.30 10.00 4.03
C ASP A 88 -13.38 11.43 3.45
N ALA A 89 -13.06 12.44 4.23
CA ALA A 89 -12.85 13.80 3.73
C ALA A 89 -11.56 13.95 2.89
N ASP A 90 -10.57 13.09 3.13
CA ASP A 90 -9.27 13.13 2.44
C ASP A 90 -9.24 12.24 1.18
N GLY A 91 -10.14 11.27 1.06
CA GLY A 91 -10.17 10.34 -0.07
C GLY A 91 -11.44 9.50 -0.14
N PHE A 92 -11.74 9.00 -1.32
CA PHE A 92 -12.87 8.08 -1.53
C PHE A 92 -12.52 6.69 -0.99
N LEU A 93 -13.32 6.18 -0.06
CA LEU A 93 -13.16 4.85 0.51
C LEU A 93 -13.86 3.79 -0.35
N LEU A 94 -13.15 2.73 -0.69
CA LEU A 94 -13.59 1.68 -1.59
C LEU A 94 -13.41 0.30 -0.95
N LEU A 95 -14.49 -0.45 -0.77
CA LEU A 95 -14.42 -1.85 -0.38
C LEU A 95 -14.06 -2.70 -1.60
N ALA A 96 -12.80 -3.08 -1.71
CA ALA A 96 -12.29 -3.83 -2.86
C ALA A 96 -11.08 -4.71 -2.51
N ASP A 97 -10.93 -5.79 -3.29
CA ASP A 97 -9.70 -6.59 -3.31
C ASP A 97 -8.67 -5.91 -4.20
N VAL A 98 -7.45 -5.70 -3.66
CA VAL A 98 -6.32 -5.14 -4.40
C VAL A 98 -5.92 -6.00 -5.62
N ALA A 99 -6.24 -7.29 -5.60
CA ALA A 99 -6.01 -8.17 -6.75
C ALA A 99 -7.09 -8.01 -7.87
N ARG A 100 -8.15 -7.21 -7.63
CA ARG A 100 -9.24 -6.97 -8.58
C ARG A 100 -9.94 -5.64 -8.31
N LEU A 101 -9.32 -4.56 -8.75
CA LEU A 101 -9.79 -3.20 -8.51
C LEU A 101 -10.82 -2.77 -9.56
N PRO A 102 -11.94 -2.13 -9.18
CA PRO A 102 -12.90 -1.55 -10.12
C PRO A 102 -12.39 -0.20 -10.66
N VAL A 103 -11.17 -0.18 -11.12
CA VAL A 103 -10.47 0.99 -11.66
C VAL A 103 -10.01 0.67 -13.07
N ARG A 104 -10.15 1.60 -14.00
CA ARG A 104 -9.73 1.45 -15.40
C ARG A 104 -8.21 1.33 -15.50
N ASP A 105 -7.74 0.69 -16.58
CA ASP A 105 -6.32 0.61 -16.92
C ASP A 105 -5.72 2.01 -17.03
N GLY A 106 -4.56 2.19 -16.41
CA GLY A 106 -3.79 3.42 -16.49
C GLY A 106 -4.48 4.68 -15.93
N ALA A 107 -5.54 4.54 -15.13
CA ALA A 107 -6.27 5.68 -14.60
C ALA A 107 -5.55 6.41 -13.47
N LEU A 108 -4.56 5.79 -12.85
CA LEU A 108 -3.82 6.32 -11.70
C LEU A 108 -2.40 6.73 -12.08
N THR A 109 -1.85 7.71 -11.38
CA THR A 109 -0.45 8.13 -11.51
C THR A 109 0.45 7.48 -10.46
N ALA A 110 -0.12 7.01 -9.35
CA ALA A 110 0.65 6.36 -8.30
C ALA A 110 -0.20 5.42 -7.42
N VAL A 111 0.51 4.51 -6.75
CA VAL A 111 -0.02 3.67 -5.66
C VAL A 111 0.90 3.78 -4.45
N PHE A 112 0.28 3.90 -3.29
CA PHE A 112 0.90 3.74 -1.97
C PHE A 112 0.33 2.49 -1.32
N GLY A 113 1.15 1.68 -0.66
CA GLY A 113 0.70 0.48 0.06
C GLY A 113 1.48 0.29 1.36
N ALA A 114 0.84 0.59 2.49
CA ALA A 114 1.44 0.40 3.80
C ALA A 114 1.11 -0.99 4.36
N GLY A 115 2.13 -1.78 4.73
CA GLY A 115 1.95 -3.15 5.24
C GLY A 115 1.32 -4.12 4.24
N LEU A 116 1.16 -3.74 2.98
CA LEU A 116 0.33 -4.43 2.00
C LEU A 116 0.87 -5.82 1.59
N VAL A 117 2.13 -5.90 1.15
CA VAL A 117 2.66 -7.07 0.41
C VAL A 117 2.55 -8.37 1.20
N SER A 118 2.81 -8.34 2.50
CA SER A 118 2.74 -9.51 3.38
C SER A 118 1.31 -10.00 3.65
N HIS A 119 0.30 -9.23 3.27
CA HIS A 119 -1.12 -9.55 3.46
C HIS A 119 -1.86 -9.84 2.15
N LEU A 120 -1.20 -9.76 1.01
CA LEU A 120 -1.76 -10.18 -0.25
C LEU A 120 -1.81 -11.72 -0.29
N ALA A 121 -3.00 -12.28 -0.45
CA ALA A 121 -3.18 -13.73 -0.61
C ALA A 121 -2.43 -14.26 -1.85
N ARG A 122 -2.35 -13.45 -2.90
CA ARG A 122 -1.67 -13.73 -4.16
C ARG A 122 -0.82 -12.51 -4.58
N PRO A 123 0.41 -12.37 -4.02
CA PRO A 123 1.23 -11.17 -4.22
C PRO A 123 1.50 -10.83 -5.68
N ALA A 124 1.78 -11.84 -6.52
CA ALA A 124 2.03 -11.62 -7.94
C ALA A 124 0.82 -11.05 -8.70
N GLU A 125 -0.39 -11.51 -8.36
CA GLU A 125 -1.63 -11.00 -8.96
C GLU A 125 -1.93 -9.60 -8.47
N GLY A 126 -1.83 -9.35 -7.17
CA GLY A 126 -2.04 -8.02 -6.61
C GLY A 126 -1.09 -6.97 -7.19
N LEU A 127 0.21 -7.27 -7.25
CA LEU A 127 1.20 -6.35 -7.85
C LEU A 127 0.96 -6.11 -9.35
N ARG A 128 0.49 -7.13 -10.10
CA ARG A 128 0.12 -6.98 -11.50
C ARG A 128 -1.12 -6.12 -11.68
N GLU A 129 -2.12 -6.30 -10.80
CA GLU A 129 -3.33 -5.48 -10.82
C GLU A 129 -3.03 -4.02 -10.48
N LEU A 130 -2.17 -3.75 -9.49
CA LEU A 130 -1.66 -2.40 -9.25
C LEU A 130 -0.95 -1.83 -10.49
N GLY A 131 -0.18 -2.66 -11.21
CA GLY A 131 0.42 -2.28 -12.48
C GLY A 131 -0.60 -1.96 -13.56
N ARG A 132 -1.71 -2.69 -13.65
CA ARG A 132 -2.76 -2.45 -14.64
C ARG A 132 -3.40 -1.07 -14.44
N VAL A 133 -3.74 -0.71 -13.21
CA VAL A 133 -4.47 0.54 -12.91
C VAL A 133 -3.59 1.79 -12.96
N VAL A 134 -2.27 1.63 -12.93
CA VAL A 134 -1.30 2.75 -12.99
C VAL A 134 -0.82 2.97 -14.42
N ALA A 135 -0.76 4.22 -14.86
CA ALA A 135 -0.22 4.60 -16.15
C ALA A 135 1.28 4.25 -16.28
N PRO A 136 1.79 3.97 -17.49
CA PRO A 136 3.23 3.81 -17.71
C PRO A 136 4.01 5.02 -17.16
N GLY A 137 5.13 4.75 -16.48
CA GLY A 137 5.90 5.78 -15.77
C GLY A 137 5.33 6.21 -14.43
N GLY A 138 4.14 5.72 -14.05
CA GLY A 138 3.57 5.95 -12.72
C GLY A 138 4.34 5.22 -11.62
N ARG A 139 4.04 5.51 -10.38
CA ARG A 139 4.90 5.21 -9.22
C ARG A 139 4.21 4.29 -8.22
N LEU A 140 5.02 3.47 -7.54
CA LEU A 140 4.61 2.60 -6.44
C LEU A 140 5.51 2.86 -5.24
N ALA A 141 4.91 2.99 -4.05
CA ALA A 141 5.60 2.90 -2.77
C ALA A 141 5.03 1.74 -1.95
N LEU A 142 5.89 0.84 -1.51
CA LEU A 142 5.57 -0.18 -0.51
C LEU A 142 6.26 0.20 0.79
N PHE A 143 5.49 0.41 1.84
CA PHE A 143 5.94 1.02 3.08
C PHE A 143 5.56 0.19 4.31
N HIS A 144 6.39 0.30 5.35
CA HIS A 144 6.04 -0.07 6.71
C HIS A 144 6.85 0.82 7.68
N PRO A 145 6.25 1.35 8.78
CA PRO A 145 6.94 2.26 9.73
C PRO A 145 8.00 1.56 10.57
N VAL A 146 8.26 0.29 10.35
CA VAL A 146 9.28 -0.51 11.03
C VAL A 146 9.94 -1.42 9.99
N GLY A 147 11.27 -1.50 10.01
CA GLY A 147 12.02 -2.40 9.15
C GLY A 147 11.78 -3.88 9.45
N ARG A 148 12.09 -4.74 8.50
CA ARG A 148 11.75 -6.17 8.55
C ARG A 148 12.33 -6.88 9.78
N ALA A 149 13.62 -6.66 10.07
CA ALA A 149 14.29 -7.30 11.20
C ALA A 149 13.69 -6.85 12.55
N ALA A 150 13.48 -5.54 12.72
CA ALA A 150 12.89 -4.98 13.92
C ALA A 150 11.44 -5.46 14.11
N LEU A 151 10.66 -5.56 13.02
CA LEU A 151 9.28 -6.08 13.05
C LEU A 151 9.26 -7.57 13.43
N ALA A 152 10.14 -8.37 12.86
CA ALA A 152 10.27 -9.79 13.19
C ALA A 152 10.61 -9.98 14.68
N ALA A 153 11.59 -9.22 15.18
CA ALA A 153 11.99 -9.25 16.59
C ALA A 153 10.84 -8.88 17.54
N ARG A 154 10.03 -7.84 17.20
CA ARG A 154 8.82 -7.47 18.00
C ARG A 154 7.81 -8.60 18.12
N HIS A 155 7.78 -9.52 17.16
CA HIS A 155 6.88 -10.68 17.14
C HIS A 155 7.57 -11.98 17.59
N GLY A 156 8.81 -11.94 18.11
CA GLY A 156 9.57 -13.12 18.51
C GLY A 156 9.88 -14.05 17.34
N ARG A 157 9.98 -13.51 16.12
CA ARG A 157 10.26 -14.30 14.89
C ARG A 157 11.63 -13.96 14.33
N VAL A 158 12.23 -14.92 13.64
CA VAL A 158 13.44 -14.73 12.85
C VAL A 158 13.02 -14.53 11.38
N LEU A 159 13.69 -13.63 10.68
CA LEU A 159 13.48 -13.46 9.24
C LEU A 159 13.89 -14.72 8.49
N GLY A 160 12.94 -15.26 7.71
CA GLY A 160 13.23 -16.34 6.78
C GLY A 160 13.82 -15.82 5.46
N PRO A 161 14.50 -16.70 4.68
CA PRO A 161 15.00 -16.35 3.35
C PRO A 161 13.86 -16.00 2.37
N ASP A 162 12.65 -16.52 2.62
CA ASP A 162 11.47 -16.37 1.75
C ASP A 162 10.59 -15.18 2.14
N ASP A 163 11.06 -14.25 2.99
CA ASP A 163 10.31 -13.04 3.30
C ASP A 163 10.05 -12.25 2.01
N LEU A 164 8.77 -12.12 1.64
CA LEU A 164 8.32 -11.43 0.43
C LEU A 164 8.84 -9.99 0.31
N ARG A 165 9.19 -9.37 1.43
CA ARG A 165 9.72 -8.00 1.47
C ARG A 165 11.25 -7.97 1.33
N ALA A 166 11.93 -9.12 1.37
CA ALA A 166 13.37 -9.17 1.10
C ALA A 166 13.65 -8.76 -0.34
N ARG A 167 14.67 -7.93 -0.56
CA ARG A 167 15.00 -7.43 -1.91
C ARG A 167 15.17 -8.55 -2.94
N PRO A 168 15.90 -9.68 -2.65
CA PRO A 168 16.08 -10.77 -3.62
C PRO A 168 14.77 -11.47 -4.02
N VAL A 169 13.72 -11.38 -3.17
CA VAL A 169 12.41 -11.99 -3.42
C VAL A 169 11.47 -10.98 -4.08
N LEU A 170 11.45 -9.74 -3.56
CA LEU A 170 10.50 -8.72 -4.00
C LEU A 170 10.86 -8.16 -5.39
N GLU A 171 12.14 -7.91 -5.67
CA GLU A 171 12.56 -7.26 -6.92
C GLU A 171 12.16 -8.08 -8.16
N PRO A 172 12.43 -9.39 -8.26
CA PRO A 172 11.94 -10.21 -9.36
C PRO A 172 10.41 -10.31 -9.43
N LEU A 173 9.74 -10.24 -8.27
CA LEU A 173 8.28 -10.27 -8.21
C LEU A 173 7.68 -8.98 -8.81
N LEU A 174 8.26 -7.82 -8.50
CA LEU A 174 7.91 -6.53 -9.07
C LEU A 174 8.16 -6.51 -10.58
N GLU A 175 9.32 -6.97 -11.04
CA GLU A 175 9.66 -7.01 -12.47
C GLU A 175 8.65 -7.81 -13.27
N ARG A 176 8.28 -9.03 -12.81
CA ARG A 176 7.24 -9.85 -13.45
C ARG A 176 5.85 -9.21 -13.44
N ALA A 177 5.61 -8.30 -12.50
CA ALA A 177 4.37 -7.52 -12.42
C ALA A 177 4.41 -6.21 -13.22
N GLY A 178 5.54 -5.94 -13.93
CA GLY A 178 5.72 -4.77 -14.77
C GLY A 178 6.15 -3.52 -13.99
N TRP A 179 6.87 -3.70 -12.89
CA TRP A 179 7.45 -2.63 -12.10
C TRP A 179 8.97 -2.74 -12.10
N ARG A 180 9.67 -1.62 -12.21
CA ARG A 180 11.12 -1.54 -12.00
C ARG A 180 11.38 -0.86 -10.67
N MET A 181 12.02 -1.60 -9.75
CA MET A 181 12.44 -1.06 -8.45
C MET A 181 13.47 0.06 -8.66
N THR A 182 13.29 1.18 -7.99
CA THR A 182 14.19 2.36 -8.06
C THR A 182 14.88 2.65 -6.75
N SER A 183 14.30 2.22 -5.62
CA SER A 183 14.90 2.38 -4.30
C SER A 183 14.44 1.25 -3.39
N TYR A 184 15.30 0.86 -2.46
CA TYR A 184 15.03 -0.12 -1.42
C TYR A 184 15.72 0.31 -0.12
N ALA A 185 14.95 0.58 0.91
CA ALA A 185 15.42 0.87 2.26
C ALA A 185 14.77 -0.10 3.25
N ASP A 186 15.59 -0.72 4.09
CA ASP A 186 15.16 -1.63 5.17
C ASP A 186 16.00 -1.32 6.41
N GLU A 187 15.59 -0.29 7.12
CA GLU A 187 16.23 0.27 8.30
C GLU A 187 15.41 -0.08 9.54
N PRO A 188 15.95 -0.04 10.77
CA PRO A 188 15.18 -0.43 11.96
C PRO A 188 13.85 0.31 12.13
N ASP A 189 13.80 1.57 11.73
CA ASP A 189 12.67 2.50 11.85
C ASP A 189 11.89 2.71 10.55
N ARG A 190 12.26 2.00 9.47
CA ARG A 190 11.61 2.18 8.17
C ARG A 190 11.86 1.00 7.22
N TYR A 191 10.81 0.57 6.57
CA TYR A 191 10.86 -0.20 5.32
C TYR A 191 10.20 0.61 4.22
N LEU A 192 10.92 0.88 3.13
CA LEU A 192 10.37 1.62 1.99
C LEU A 192 10.97 1.11 0.68
N VAL A 193 10.11 0.70 -0.23
CA VAL A 193 10.48 0.34 -1.60
C VAL A 193 9.77 1.28 -2.57
N LEU A 194 10.52 1.86 -3.49
CA LEU A 194 9.96 2.66 -4.57
C LEU A 194 10.16 1.92 -5.90
N ALA A 195 9.15 1.98 -6.74
CA ALA A 195 9.21 1.41 -8.08
C ALA A 195 8.46 2.29 -9.10
N VAL A 196 8.80 2.13 -10.35
CA VAL A 196 8.17 2.82 -11.49
C VAL A 196 7.54 1.78 -12.41
N ARG A 197 6.32 2.06 -12.86
CA ARG A 197 5.61 1.25 -13.83
C ARG A 197 6.35 1.27 -15.18
N THR A 198 6.75 0.11 -15.64
CA THR A 198 7.38 -0.02 -16.98
C THR A 198 6.32 0.07 -18.07
N SER A 199 6.67 0.62 -19.21
CA SER A 199 5.82 0.47 -20.40
C SER A 199 5.74 -1.01 -20.76
N PRO A 200 4.59 -1.54 -21.24
CA PRO A 200 4.60 -2.85 -21.88
C PRO A 200 5.67 -2.82 -22.98
N ALA A 201 6.49 -3.90 -23.03
CA ALA A 201 7.41 -4.05 -24.16
C ALA A 201 6.58 -3.94 -25.44
N GLY A 202 6.92 -2.98 -26.30
CA GLY A 202 6.20 -2.74 -27.53
C GLY A 202 6.14 -4.05 -28.33
N GLY A 203 4.94 -4.54 -28.57
CA GLY A 203 4.67 -5.61 -29.51
C GLY A 203 4.76 -5.08 -30.94
#